data_5697cec9fbd0d67a7056b50f075e0ce9
#
_entry.id   5697cec9fbd0d67a7056b50f075e0ce9
#
_cell.length_a   1.000
_cell.length_b   1.000
_cell.length_c   1.000
_cell.angle_alpha   90.00
_cell.angle_beta   90.00
_cell.angle_gamma   90.00
#
_symmetry.space_group_name_H-M   'P 1'
#
loop_
_entity.id
_entity.type
_entity.pdbx_description
1 polymer ?
#
loop_
_entity_poly.entity_id
_entity_poly.type
_entity_poly.pdbx_seq_one_letter_code
_entity_poly.pdbx_strand_id
1 'polypeptide(L)'
;MTETIFITGATAGIGAASARRFARGGWRVIATGRRGDRLRALADELGDSCLPLELDMRDSAALADAAKLAAPWGDIDLLLNNAGLAPPMAPLQDSDIVAQTNVIDTNITGLVELTHALLPKLIERKGAVINLSSVAATYPYRGGAVYGASKAFVRQFSLDLRCDLAGTGVRVTSIEPGMAETEFTLVRTGGDQAASDQLYANMNPMTAEDLAETIWWIANLPPHLNINAIELMPTSQSFAGFTVTRQA
;
A
#
# COMPACT_ATOMS: atom_id res chain seq x y z
N MET A 1 -9.14 -15.73 19.67
CA MET A 1 -9.38 -15.95 18.22
C MET A 1 -8.15 -15.41 17.50
N THR A 2 -7.69 -16.07 16.45
CA THR A 2 -6.54 -15.62 15.66
C THR A 2 -6.99 -14.45 14.78
N GLU A 3 -6.26 -13.34 14.82
CA GLU A 3 -6.54 -12.14 14.01
C GLU A 3 -6.20 -12.38 12.53
N THR A 4 -6.88 -11.70 11.63
CA THR A 4 -6.71 -11.85 10.19
C THR A 4 -6.42 -10.50 9.53
N ILE A 5 -5.37 -10.46 8.72
CA ILE A 5 -5.04 -9.31 7.87
C ILE A 5 -5.36 -9.60 6.40
N PHE A 6 -6.01 -8.65 5.73
CA PHE A 6 -6.21 -8.64 4.29
C PHE A 6 -5.19 -7.68 3.66
N ILE A 7 -4.33 -8.20 2.78
CA ILE A 7 -3.21 -7.43 2.19
C ILE A 7 -3.40 -7.33 0.69
N THR A 8 -3.48 -6.11 0.15
CA THR A 8 -3.43 -5.89 -1.30
C THR A 8 -2.00 -5.74 -1.80
N GLY A 9 -1.72 -6.28 -3.00
CA GLY A 9 -0.38 -6.22 -3.58
C GLY A 9 0.67 -7.07 -2.85
N ALA A 10 0.26 -8.22 -2.31
CA ALA A 10 1.11 -9.12 -1.52
C ALA A 10 2.12 -9.93 -2.36
N THR A 11 2.18 -9.74 -3.67
CA THR A 11 3.05 -10.53 -4.57
C THR A 11 4.51 -10.10 -4.59
N ALA A 12 4.88 -8.99 -3.96
CA ALA A 12 6.24 -8.47 -3.87
C ALA A 12 6.37 -7.35 -2.83
N GLY A 13 7.59 -6.91 -2.57
CA GLY A 13 7.92 -5.72 -1.80
C GLY A 13 7.25 -5.67 -0.42
N ILE A 14 6.72 -4.51 -0.04
CA ILE A 14 6.14 -4.26 1.28
C ILE A 14 4.99 -5.21 1.59
N GLY A 15 4.13 -5.51 0.61
CA GLY A 15 3.01 -6.43 0.81
C GLY A 15 3.44 -7.85 1.15
N ALA A 16 4.44 -8.39 0.44
CA ALA A 16 4.99 -9.72 0.71
C ALA A 16 5.75 -9.78 2.05
N ALA A 17 6.54 -8.74 2.36
CA ALA A 17 7.22 -8.62 3.65
C ALA A 17 6.23 -8.53 4.82
N SER A 18 5.13 -7.75 4.64
CA SER A 18 4.05 -7.68 5.63
C SER A 18 3.36 -9.03 5.82
N ALA A 19 3.06 -9.75 4.74
CA ALA A 19 2.48 -11.09 4.83
C ALA A 19 3.33 -12.03 5.70
N ARG A 20 4.65 -12.06 5.44
CA ARG A 20 5.62 -12.85 6.24
C ARG A 20 5.67 -12.38 7.69
N ARG A 21 5.67 -11.07 7.90
CA ARG A 21 5.76 -10.50 9.25
C ARG A 21 4.53 -10.84 10.10
N PHE A 22 3.33 -10.71 9.52
CA PHE A 22 2.09 -11.01 10.21
C PHE A 22 1.91 -12.51 10.46
N ALA A 23 2.23 -13.37 9.48
CA ALA A 23 2.21 -14.82 9.67
C ALA A 23 3.15 -15.26 10.81
N ARG A 24 4.39 -14.74 10.85
CA ARG A 24 5.33 -14.97 11.97
C ARG A 24 4.80 -14.46 13.31
N GLY A 25 3.94 -13.46 13.31
CA GLY A 25 3.27 -12.92 14.48
C GLY A 25 2.02 -13.71 14.90
N GLY A 26 1.69 -14.81 14.22
CA GLY A 26 0.55 -15.66 14.53
C GLY A 26 -0.78 -15.21 13.91
N TRP A 27 -0.76 -14.22 13.02
CA TRP A 27 -1.95 -13.79 12.28
C TRP A 27 -2.21 -14.70 11.08
N ARG A 28 -3.48 -14.80 10.68
CA ARG A 28 -3.85 -15.31 9.36
C ARG A 28 -3.73 -14.19 8.33
N VAL A 29 -3.29 -14.55 7.13
CA VAL A 29 -3.02 -13.62 6.04
C VAL A 29 -3.88 -13.95 4.84
N ILE A 30 -4.70 -13.02 4.37
CA ILE A 30 -5.31 -13.07 3.05
C ILE A 30 -4.43 -12.24 2.15
N ALA A 31 -3.60 -12.92 1.34
CA ALA A 31 -2.64 -12.31 0.45
C ALA A 31 -3.25 -12.11 -0.93
N THR A 32 -3.40 -10.87 -1.40
CA THR A 32 -4.01 -10.60 -2.70
C THR A 32 -3.10 -9.91 -3.69
N GLY A 33 -3.37 -10.12 -4.98
CA GLY A 33 -2.64 -9.53 -6.09
C GLY A 33 -2.97 -10.20 -7.41
N ARG A 34 -2.38 -9.72 -8.51
CA ARG A 34 -2.65 -10.20 -9.88
C ARG A 34 -1.80 -11.39 -10.30
N ARG A 35 -0.66 -11.61 -9.65
CA ARG A 35 0.31 -12.66 -10.02
C ARG A 35 0.06 -13.91 -9.20
N GLY A 36 -0.86 -14.76 -9.70
CA GLY A 36 -1.32 -15.96 -9.00
C GLY A 36 -0.21 -16.97 -8.69
N ASP A 37 0.81 -17.07 -9.54
CA ASP A 37 2.01 -17.88 -9.32
C ASP A 37 2.77 -17.45 -8.05
N ARG A 38 2.98 -16.14 -7.90
CA ARG A 38 3.66 -15.58 -6.72
C ARG A 38 2.83 -15.68 -5.44
N LEU A 39 1.51 -15.55 -5.57
CA LEU A 39 0.60 -15.74 -4.42
C LEU A 39 0.65 -17.19 -3.94
N ARG A 40 0.65 -18.16 -4.85
CA ARG A 40 0.79 -19.58 -4.50
C ARG A 40 2.14 -19.85 -3.83
N ALA A 41 3.23 -19.35 -4.40
CA ALA A 41 4.56 -19.49 -3.79
C ALA A 41 4.63 -18.89 -2.37
N LEU A 42 3.99 -17.74 -2.15
CA LEU A 42 3.90 -17.13 -0.82
C LEU A 42 3.03 -17.97 0.14
N ALA A 43 1.94 -18.55 -0.35
CA ALA A 43 1.09 -19.43 0.44
C ALA A 43 1.81 -20.75 0.79
N ASP A 44 2.55 -21.32 -0.15
CA ASP A 44 3.40 -22.51 0.09
C ASP A 44 4.46 -22.23 1.17
N GLU A 45 5.05 -21.02 1.16
CA GLU A 45 6.02 -20.59 2.17
C GLU A 45 5.39 -20.41 3.56
N LEU A 46 4.18 -19.81 3.64
CA LEU A 46 3.52 -19.47 4.90
C LEU A 46 2.58 -20.57 5.43
N GLY A 47 2.32 -21.60 4.64
CA GLY A 47 1.48 -22.74 5.00
C GLY A 47 0.05 -22.33 5.38
N ASP A 48 -0.50 -22.97 6.38
CA ASP A 48 -1.89 -22.78 6.85
C ASP A 48 -2.20 -21.35 7.33
N SER A 49 -1.20 -20.48 7.42
CA SER A 49 -1.40 -19.09 7.81
C SER A 49 -1.78 -18.17 6.64
N CYS A 50 -1.73 -18.63 5.38
CA CYS A 50 -1.92 -17.79 4.21
C CYS A 50 -2.98 -18.30 3.24
N LEU A 51 -3.98 -17.47 2.94
CA LEU A 51 -4.91 -17.67 1.84
C LEU A 51 -4.45 -16.82 0.64
N PRO A 52 -4.04 -17.43 -0.48
CA PRO A 52 -3.80 -16.70 -1.72
C PRO A 52 -5.14 -16.40 -2.42
N LEU A 53 -5.38 -15.13 -2.72
CA LEU A 53 -6.58 -14.69 -3.43
C LEU A 53 -6.16 -13.81 -4.63
N GLU A 54 -6.34 -14.32 -5.84
CA GLU A 54 -6.06 -13.53 -7.04
C GLU A 54 -7.09 -12.42 -7.20
N LEU A 55 -6.64 -11.16 -7.21
CA LEU A 55 -7.48 -9.97 -7.22
C LEU A 55 -6.78 -8.83 -7.97
N ASP A 56 -7.42 -8.27 -8.99
CA ASP A 56 -6.99 -7.02 -9.63
C ASP A 56 -7.75 -5.85 -9.00
N MET A 57 -7.02 -4.84 -8.56
CA MET A 57 -7.60 -3.60 -7.98
C MET A 57 -8.43 -2.79 -8.99
N ARG A 58 -8.48 -3.19 -10.26
CA ARG A 58 -9.27 -2.55 -11.32
C ARG A 58 -10.51 -3.37 -11.71
N ASP A 59 -10.74 -4.49 -11.06
CA ASP A 59 -11.94 -5.32 -11.25
C ASP A 59 -12.96 -5.01 -10.16
N SER A 60 -13.81 -4.01 -10.41
CA SER A 60 -14.84 -3.55 -9.47
C SER A 60 -15.80 -4.67 -9.03
N ALA A 61 -16.08 -5.64 -9.93
CA ALA A 61 -16.95 -6.77 -9.57
C ALA A 61 -16.27 -7.71 -8.59
N ALA A 62 -15.00 -8.04 -8.81
CA ALA A 62 -14.22 -8.85 -7.89
C ALA A 62 -13.99 -8.13 -6.54
N LEU A 63 -13.77 -6.82 -6.56
CA LEU A 63 -13.60 -6.01 -5.34
C LEU A 63 -14.89 -5.97 -4.51
N ALA A 64 -16.06 -5.85 -5.14
CA ALA A 64 -17.35 -5.88 -4.47
C ALA A 64 -17.60 -7.23 -3.75
N ASP A 65 -17.11 -8.32 -4.32
CA ASP A 65 -17.22 -9.68 -3.76
C ASP A 65 -16.08 -10.04 -2.79
N ALA A 66 -15.10 -9.15 -2.53
CA ALA A 66 -13.91 -9.46 -1.75
C ALA A 66 -14.22 -9.99 -0.33
N ALA A 67 -15.20 -9.39 0.35
CA ALA A 67 -15.64 -9.85 1.68
C ALA A 67 -16.22 -11.28 1.65
N LYS A 68 -16.94 -11.63 0.59
CA LYS A 68 -17.51 -12.97 0.37
C LYS A 68 -16.42 -13.99 0.03
N LEU A 69 -15.46 -13.59 -0.82
CA LEU A 69 -14.33 -14.44 -1.19
C LEU A 69 -13.42 -14.74 0.01
N ALA A 70 -13.28 -13.78 0.92
CA ALA A 70 -12.51 -13.91 2.15
C ALA A 70 -13.26 -14.67 3.28
N ALA A 71 -14.58 -14.76 3.22
CA ALA A 71 -15.42 -15.33 4.29
C ALA A 71 -15.02 -16.73 4.77
N PRO A 72 -14.59 -17.69 3.91
CA PRO A 72 -14.11 -18.99 4.37
C PRO A 72 -12.89 -18.92 5.29
N TRP A 73 -12.14 -17.82 5.24
CA TRP A 73 -10.95 -17.59 6.07
C TRP A 73 -11.28 -16.95 7.42
N GLY A 74 -12.52 -16.47 7.60
CA GLY A 74 -13.06 -15.90 8.82
C GLY A 74 -13.17 -14.37 8.77
N ASP A 75 -13.21 -13.77 9.97
CA ASP A 75 -13.31 -12.31 10.11
C ASP A 75 -12.00 -11.61 9.71
N ILE A 76 -12.14 -10.37 9.24
CA ILE A 76 -11.01 -9.51 8.88
C ILE A 76 -10.85 -8.44 9.97
N ASP A 77 -9.68 -8.41 10.61
CA ASP A 77 -9.36 -7.48 11.68
C ASP A 77 -8.53 -6.29 11.17
N LEU A 78 -7.80 -6.47 10.06
CA LEU A 78 -6.97 -5.43 9.46
C LEU A 78 -7.03 -5.47 7.94
N LEU A 79 -7.29 -4.33 7.31
CA LEU A 79 -7.09 -4.10 5.88
C LEU A 79 -5.81 -3.31 5.65
N LEU A 80 -4.85 -3.89 4.93
CA LEU A 80 -3.66 -3.20 4.44
C LEU A 80 -3.82 -2.90 2.95
N ASN A 81 -4.18 -1.67 2.63
CA ASN A 81 -4.20 -1.14 1.26
C ASN A 81 -2.77 -0.77 0.84
N ASN A 82 -2.04 -1.78 0.38
CA ASN A 82 -0.65 -1.65 -0.06
C ASN A 82 -0.53 -1.62 -1.60
N ALA A 83 -1.48 -2.24 -2.32
CA ALA A 83 -1.44 -2.23 -3.78
C ALA A 83 -1.35 -0.80 -4.33
N GLY A 84 -0.42 -0.59 -5.23
CA GLY A 84 -0.23 0.69 -5.89
C GLY A 84 0.81 0.59 -6.98
N LEU A 85 0.75 1.50 -7.92
CA LEU A 85 1.72 1.60 -9.01
C LEU A 85 2.06 3.06 -9.29
N ALA A 86 3.20 3.28 -9.93
CA ALA A 86 3.61 4.56 -10.50
C ALA A 86 4.07 4.33 -11.95
N PRO A 87 3.74 5.25 -12.86
CA PRO A 87 4.21 5.17 -14.22
C PRO A 87 5.69 5.60 -14.30
N PRO A 88 6.37 5.37 -15.42
CA PRO A 88 7.67 5.98 -15.68
C PRO A 88 7.64 7.50 -15.47
N MET A 89 8.74 8.05 -14.95
CA MET A 89 8.84 9.49 -14.68
C MET A 89 8.96 10.29 -15.98
N ALA A 90 7.91 11.01 -16.33
CA ALA A 90 7.89 11.95 -17.45
C ALA A 90 6.97 13.13 -17.12
N PRO A 91 7.22 14.33 -17.67
CA PRO A 91 6.25 15.42 -17.64
C PRO A 91 4.90 14.93 -18.23
N LEU A 92 3.78 15.43 -17.70
CA LEU A 92 2.46 14.91 -18.06
C LEU A 92 2.18 14.93 -19.58
N GLN A 93 2.60 15.99 -20.26
CA GLN A 93 2.43 16.14 -21.71
C GLN A 93 3.23 15.13 -22.54
N ASP A 94 4.27 14.54 -21.95
CA ASP A 94 5.17 13.56 -22.61
C ASP A 94 4.91 12.12 -22.12
N SER A 95 3.88 11.94 -21.27
CA SER A 95 3.60 10.65 -20.63
C SER A 95 2.55 9.83 -21.39
N ASP A 96 2.56 8.51 -21.20
CA ASP A 96 1.50 7.63 -21.65
C ASP A 96 0.24 7.82 -20.77
N ILE A 97 -0.83 8.35 -21.37
CA ILE A 97 -2.10 8.61 -20.66
C ILE A 97 -2.74 7.33 -20.12
N VAL A 98 -2.59 6.20 -20.79
CA VAL A 98 -3.13 4.91 -20.33
C VAL A 98 -2.40 4.47 -19.05
N ALA A 99 -1.08 4.63 -19.01
CA ALA A 99 -0.31 4.36 -17.79
C ALA A 99 -0.72 5.29 -16.64
N GLN A 100 -1.00 6.57 -16.93
CA GLN A 100 -1.45 7.53 -15.91
C GLN A 100 -2.86 7.19 -15.37
N THR A 101 -3.82 6.84 -16.23
CA THR A 101 -5.17 6.44 -15.79
C THR A 101 -5.15 5.14 -15.00
N ASN A 102 -4.32 4.17 -15.36
CA ASN A 102 -4.12 2.95 -14.56
C ASN A 102 -3.65 3.24 -13.12
N VAL A 103 -2.91 4.34 -12.89
CA VAL A 103 -2.56 4.78 -11.53
C VAL A 103 -3.81 5.21 -10.78
N ILE A 104 -4.69 5.96 -11.39
CA ILE A 104 -5.95 6.41 -10.79
C ILE A 104 -6.82 5.19 -10.43
N ASP A 105 -7.01 4.30 -11.41
CA ASP A 105 -7.85 3.12 -11.23
C ASP A 105 -7.35 2.21 -10.10
N THR A 106 -6.02 2.00 -10.03
CA THR A 106 -5.43 1.13 -9.00
C THR A 106 -5.31 1.81 -7.64
N ASN A 107 -4.73 3.03 -7.61
CA ASN A 107 -4.35 3.68 -6.35
C ASN A 107 -5.52 4.41 -5.68
N ILE A 108 -6.56 4.76 -6.44
CA ILE A 108 -7.72 5.52 -5.96
C ILE A 108 -8.99 4.66 -6.04
N THR A 109 -9.47 4.38 -7.25
CA THR A 109 -10.77 3.73 -7.45
C THR A 109 -10.82 2.38 -6.74
N GLY A 110 -9.88 1.49 -7.03
CA GLY A 110 -9.83 0.17 -6.41
C GLY A 110 -9.62 0.20 -4.89
N LEU A 111 -8.81 1.14 -4.39
CA LEU A 111 -8.63 1.33 -2.95
C LEU A 111 -9.95 1.70 -2.26
N VAL A 112 -10.71 2.64 -2.84
CA VAL A 112 -12.00 3.08 -2.31
C VAL A 112 -13.02 1.94 -2.36
N GLU A 113 -13.16 1.27 -3.50
CA GLU A 113 -14.12 0.18 -3.69
C GLU A 113 -13.85 -0.99 -2.74
N LEU A 114 -12.59 -1.44 -2.61
CA LEU A 114 -12.23 -2.51 -1.69
C LEU A 114 -12.46 -2.10 -0.23
N THR A 115 -12.04 -0.90 0.14
CA THR A 115 -12.26 -0.40 1.51
C THR A 115 -13.75 -0.39 1.83
N HIS A 116 -14.59 0.13 0.92
CA HIS A 116 -16.04 0.13 1.08
C HIS A 116 -16.60 -1.29 1.26
N ALA A 117 -16.17 -2.26 0.45
CA ALA A 117 -16.64 -3.64 0.51
C ALA A 117 -16.28 -4.34 1.84
N LEU A 118 -15.11 -4.04 2.41
CA LEU A 118 -14.63 -4.67 3.65
C LEU A 118 -15.02 -3.91 4.93
N LEU A 119 -15.40 -2.63 4.80
CA LEU A 119 -15.65 -1.75 5.93
C LEU A 119 -16.71 -2.27 6.92
N PRO A 120 -17.86 -2.88 6.48
CA PRO A 120 -18.84 -3.45 7.41
C PRO A 120 -18.22 -4.50 8.34
N LYS A 121 -17.33 -5.36 7.82
CA LYS A 121 -16.64 -6.37 8.62
C LYS A 121 -15.63 -5.76 9.60
N LEU A 122 -14.90 -4.75 9.14
CA LEU A 122 -13.95 -4.04 9.99
C LEU A 122 -14.66 -3.29 11.14
N ILE A 123 -15.86 -2.75 10.89
CA ILE A 123 -16.68 -2.09 11.94
C ILE A 123 -17.14 -3.14 12.96
N GLU A 124 -17.67 -4.27 12.50
CA GLU A 124 -18.11 -5.37 13.37
C GLU A 124 -16.97 -5.85 14.30
N ARG A 125 -15.75 -5.89 13.76
CA ARG A 125 -14.54 -6.33 14.48
C ARG A 125 -13.85 -5.24 15.30
N LYS A 126 -14.23 -3.97 15.13
CA LYS A 126 -13.48 -2.80 15.63
C LYS A 126 -12.02 -2.84 15.17
N GLY A 127 -11.82 -3.22 13.93
CA GLY A 127 -10.54 -3.52 13.32
C GLY A 127 -9.74 -2.27 12.95
N ALA A 128 -8.92 -2.39 11.90
CA ALA A 128 -8.12 -1.27 11.43
C ALA A 128 -8.00 -1.24 9.89
N VAL A 129 -7.75 -0.04 9.35
CA VAL A 129 -7.36 0.20 7.97
C VAL A 129 -6.00 0.89 7.97
N ILE A 130 -5.04 0.34 7.25
CA ILE A 130 -3.74 0.97 7.01
C ILE A 130 -3.59 1.18 5.51
N ASN A 131 -3.40 2.43 5.11
CA ASN A 131 -3.26 2.83 3.71
C ASN A 131 -1.82 3.25 3.41
N LEU A 132 -1.18 2.64 2.40
CA LEU A 132 0.13 3.05 1.90
C LEU A 132 -0.01 4.28 1.00
N SER A 133 0.27 5.46 1.56
CA SER A 133 0.49 6.70 0.83
C SER A 133 1.97 6.80 0.40
N SER A 134 2.58 7.95 0.48
CA SER A 134 3.98 8.24 0.16
C SER A 134 4.33 9.66 0.59
N VAL A 135 5.60 9.96 0.80
CA VAL A 135 6.10 11.35 0.88
C VAL A 135 5.75 12.17 -0.35
N ALA A 136 5.50 11.52 -1.50
CA ALA A 136 4.99 12.15 -2.72
C ALA A 136 3.61 12.79 -2.57
N ALA A 137 2.87 12.48 -1.51
CA ALA A 137 1.62 13.13 -1.16
C ALA A 137 1.83 14.59 -0.72
N THR A 138 2.98 14.88 -0.14
CA THR A 138 3.33 16.19 0.44
C THR A 138 4.39 16.92 -0.38
N TYR A 139 5.39 16.20 -0.91
CA TYR A 139 6.55 16.78 -1.58
C TYR A 139 6.46 16.57 -3.09
N PRO A 140 6.18 17.64 -3.88
CA PRO A 140 6.06 17.53 -5.32
C PRO A 140 7.43 17.31 -5.98
N TYR A 141 7.41 16.55 -7.08
CA TYR A 141 8.60 16.32 -7.90
C TYR A 141 8.23 16.24 -9.39
N ARG A 142 9.18 16.49 -10.26
CA ARG A 142 8.98 16.43 -11.71
C ARG A 142 8.61 15.01 -12.16
N GLY A 143 7.56 14.89 -12.96
CA GLY A 143 7.05 13.58 -13.43
C GLY A 143 6.17 12.85 -12.43
N GLY A 144 5.84 13.47 -11.29
CA GLY A 144 5.00 12.89 -10.23
C GLY A 144 3.54 13.32 -10.26
N ALA A 145 3.07 14.02 -11.29
CA ALA A 145 1.76 14.70 -11.28
C ALA A 145 0.61 13.76 -10.85
N VAL A 146 0.39 12.64 -11.55
CA VAL A 146 -0.71 11.72 -11.23
C VAL A 146 -0.38 10.86 -10.02
N TYR A 147 0.84 10.34 -9.93
CA TYR A 147 1.23 9.50 -8.79
C TYR A 147 1.18 10.29 -7.47
N GLY A 148 1.82 11.47 -7.42
CA GLY A 148 1.78 12.33 -6.23
C GLY A 148 0.35 12.71 -5.84
N ALA A 149 -0.48 13.10 -6.83
CA ALA A 149 -1.89 13.38 -6.59
C ALA A 149 -2.66 12.16 -6.06
N SER A 150 -2.38 10.94 -6.59
CA SER A 150 -3.00 9.71 -6.07
C SER A 150 -2.61 9.44 -4.62
N LYS A 151 -1.37 9.71 -4.25
CA LYS A 151 -0.89 9.52 -2.87
C LYS A 151 -1.41 10.61 -1.92
N ALA A 152 -1.59 11.85 -2.40
CA ALA A 152 -2.28 12.91 -1.67
C ALA A 152 -3.76 12.54 -1.43
N PHE A 153 -4.44 11.96 -2.43
CA PHE A 153 -5.77 11.41 -2.25
C PHE A 153 -5.79 10.35 -1.14
N VAL A 154 -4.90 9.36 -1.18
CA VAL A 154 -4.85 8.28 -0.17
C VAL A 154 -4.63 8.84 1.23
N ARG A 155 -3.75 9.83 1.38
CA ARG A 155 -3.52 10.53 2.64
C ARG A 155 -4.79 11.20 3.14
N GLN A 156 -5.43 12.04 2.32
CA GLN A 156 -6.64 12.77 2.71
C GLN A 156 -7.81 11.81 2.96
N PHE A 157 -8.01 10.82 2.09
CA PHE A 157 -9.00 9.76 2.27
C PHE A 157 -8.86 9.05 3.62
N SER A 158 -7.64 8.78 4.05
CA SER A 158 -7.40 8.14 5.36
C SER A 158 -7.87 9.02 6.52
N LEU A 159 -7.61 10.33 6.45
CA LEU A 159 -8.03 11.29 7.49
C LEU A 159 -9.54 11.45 7.53
N ASP A 160 -10.19 11.57 6.37
CA ASP A 160 -11.65 11.72 6.28
C ASP A 160 -12.36 10.42 6.69
N LEU A 161 -11.88 9.26 6.23
CA LEU A 161 -12.40 7.96 6.66
C LEU A 161 -12.31 7.79 8.20
N ARG A 162 -11.24 8.30 8.81
CA ARG A 162 -11.09 8.30 10.27
C ARG A 162 -12.20 9.14 10.94
N CYS A 163 -12.64 10.24 10.30
CA CYS A 163 -13.74 11.05 10.80
C CYS A 163 -15.07 10.31 10.65
N ASP A 164 -15.33 9.69 9.50
CA ASP A 164 -16.57 8.93 9.24
C ASP A 164 -16.73 7.75 10.20
N LEU A 165 -15.62 7.15 10.63
CA LEU A 165 -15.60 6.00 11.54
C LEU A 165 -15.54 6.37 13.03
N ALA A 166 -15.70 7.65 13.37
CA ALA A 166 -15.72 8.09 14.77
C ALA A 166 -16.81 7.35 15.57
N GLY A 167 -16.42 6.79 16.72
CA GLY A 167 -17.34 6.02 17.58
C GLY A 167 -17.49 4.53 17.23
N THR A 168 -17.00 4.07 16.08
CA THR A 168 -17.06 2.63 15.69
C THR A 168 -15.97 1.79 16.35
N GLY A 169 -14.88 2.41 16.79
CA GLY A 169 -13.70 1.73 17.31
C GLY A 169 -12.69 1.31 16.21
N VAL A 170 -12.99 1.53 14.93
CA VAL A 170 -12.06 1.27 13.81
C VAL A 170 -10.95 2.31 13.81
N ARG A 171 -9.71 1.85 13.67
CA ARG A 171 -8.53 2.70 13.52
C ARG A 171 -8.20 2.90 12.04
N VAL A 172 -7.74 4.09 11.66
CA VAL A 172 -7.30 4.38 10.29
C VAL A 172 -5.96 5.10 10.31
N THR A 173 -5.00 4.59 9.55
CA THR A 173 -3.64 5.14 9.47
C THR A 173 -3.20 5.31 8.02
N SER A 174 -2.64 6.49 7.69
CA SER A 174 -1.84 6.71 6.48
C SER A 174 -0.36 6.48 6.79
N ILE A 175 0.32 5.63 6.02
CA ILE A 175 1.78 5.48 6.07
C ILE A 175 2.35 6.14 4.82
N GLU A 176 3.34 7.02 5.00
CA GLU A 176 3.90 7.89 3.96
C GLU A 176 5.41 7.62 3.79
N PRO A 177 5.78 6.51 3.12
CA PRO A 177 7.18 6.17 2.95
C PRO A 177 7.89 7.08 1.94
N GLY A 178 9.17 7.37 2.22
CA GLY A 178 10.14 7.85 1.26
C GLY A 178 10.75 6.72 0.42
N MET A 179 12.06 6.83 0.16
CA MET A 179 12.79 5.88 -0.67
C MET A 179 12.92 4.52 0.01
N ALA A 180 12.19 3.54 -0.51
CA ALA A 180 12.24 2.14 -0.09
C ALA A 180 12.63 1.26 -1.28
N GLU A 181 13.68 0.48 -1.14
CA GLU A 181 14.16 -0.42 -2.18
C GLU A 181 13.24 -1.64 -2.28
N THR A 182 12.50 -1.72 -3.37
CA THR A 182 11.53 -2.77 -3.66
C THR A 182 11.38 -2.95 -5.18
N GLU A 183 10.68 -4.01 -5.61
CA GLU A 183 10.30 -4.17 -7.03
C GLU A 183 9.47 -2.99 -7.60
N PHE A 184 8.93 -2.13 -6.76
CA PHE A 184 8.15 -0.97 -7.20
C PHE A 184 8.96 -0.07 -8.15
N THR A 185 10.24 0.15 -7.84
CA THR A 185 11.11 0.98 -8.68
C THR A 185 11.43 0.28 -10.00
N LEU A 186 11.67 -1.03 -9.99
CA LEU A 186 11.88 -1.80 -11.21
C LEU A 186 10.65 -1.74 -12.14
N VAL A 187 9.44 -1.87 -11.58
CA VAL A 187 8.20 -1.69 -12.35
C VAL A 187 8.08 -0.26 -12.90
N ARG A 188 8.43 0.74 -12.08
CA ARG A 188 8.40 2.15 -12.47
C ARG A 188 9.41 2.49 -13.56
N THR A 189 10.55 1.82 -13.62
CA THR A 189 11.57 1.99 -14.68
C THR A 189 11.27 1.14 -15.93
N GLY A 190 10.09 0.49 -15.99
CA GLY A 190 9.72 -0.35 -17.13
C GLY A 190 10.54 -1.65 -17.23
N GLY A 191 11.11 -2.12 -16.12
CA GLY A 191 11.96 -3.30 -16.05
C GLY A 191 13.46 -3.02 -16.25
N ASP A 192 13.86 -1.76 -16.37
CA ASP A 192 15.26 -1.38 -16.45
C ASP A 192 15.93 -1.49 -15.07
N GLN A 193 16.67 -2.60 -14.87
CA GLN A 193 17.37 -2.88 -13.62
C GLN A 193 18.46 -1.85 -13.34
N ALA A 194 19.22 -1.41 -14.37
CA ALA A 194 20.30 -0.45 -14.18
C ALA A 194 19.75 0.93 -13.74
N ALA A 195 18.65 1.37 -14.33
CA ALA A 195 17.96 2.61 -13.91
C ALA A 195 17.38 2.47 -12.49
N SER A 196 16.88 1.30 -12.12
CA SER A 196 16.39 1.03 -10.75
C SER A 196 17.54 1.07 -9.74
N ASP A 197 18.65 0.40 -10.01
CA ASP A 197 19.82 0.35 -9.13
C ASP A 197 20.47 1.74 -8.95
N GLN A 198 20.48 2.54 -10.01
CA GLN A 198 21.02 3.90 -9.99
C GLN A 198 20.26 4.81 -9.02
N LEU A 199 18.96 4.59 -8.82
CA LEU A 199 18.16 5.39 -7.87
C LEU A 199 18.57 5.17 -6.41
N TYR A 200 19.13 4.00 -6.10
CA TYR A 200 19.57 3.65 -4.75
C TYR A 200 21.09 3.69 -4.59
N ALA A 201 21.83 3.99 -5.65
CA ALA A 201 23.28 4.02 -5.61
C ALA A 201 23.82 4.97 -4.54
N ASN A 202 24.73 4.47 -3.70
CA ASN A 202 25.38 5.20 -2.62
C ASN A 202 24.43 5.76 -1.54
N MET A 203 23.22 5.21 -1.42
CA MET A 203 22.35 5.49 -0.28
C MET A 203 22.05 4.20 0.52
N ASN A 204 21.51 4.37 1.72
CA ASN A 204 20.96 3.28 2.51
C ASN A 204 19.43 3.46 2.56
N PRO A 205 18.68 2.94 1.56
CA PRO A 205 17.22 3.10 1.49
C PRO A 205 16.55 2.27 2.59
N MET A 206 15.30 2.58 2.88
CA MET A 206 14.45 1.67 3.66
C MET A 206 14.25 0.37 2.88
N THR A 207 14.05 -0.72 3.59
CA THR A 207 13.69 -2.03 3.02
C THR A 207 12.18 -2.28 3.13
N ALA A 208 11.69 -3.30 2.44
CA ALA A 208 10.32 -3.77 2.60
C ALA A 208 10.06 -4.26 4.03
N GLU A 209 11.06 -4.86 4.66
CA GLU A 209 11.03 -5.38 6.03
C GLU A 209 10.92 -4.25 7.07
N ASP A 210 11.62 -3.12 6.90
CA ASP A 210 11.49 -1.95 7.78
C ASP A 210 10.06 -1.43 7.81
N LEU A 211 9.42 -1.38 6.64
CA LEU A 211 8.03 -0.94 6.52
C LEU A 211 7.06 -1.99 7.06
N ALA A 212 7.33 -3.28 6.87
CA ALA A 212 6.52 -4.35 7.45
C ALA A 212 6.56 -4.34 8.99
N GLU A 213 7.71 -4.05 9.60
CA GLU A 213 7.82 -3.87 11.06
C GLU A 213 7.05 -2.64 11.54
N THR A 214 7.11 -1.54 10.80
CA THR A 214 6.32 -0.33 11.11
C THR A 214 4.82 -0.61 11.05
N ILE A 215 4.35 -1.32 10.01
CA ILE A 215 2.95 -1.73 9.86
C ILE A 215 2.53 -2.64 11.01
N TRP A 216 3.37 -3.62 11.35
CA TRP A 216 3.15 -4.53 12.46
C TRP A 216 3.02 -3.77 13.80
N TRP A 217 3.93 -2.84 14.06
CA TRP A 217 3.87 -2.03 15.28
C TRP A 217 2.57 -1.23 15.38
N ILE A 218 2.14 -0.56 14.29
CA ILE A 218 0.89 0.21 14.25
C ILE A 218 -0.32 -0.70 14.49
N ALA A 219 -0.35 -1.88 13.86
CA ALA A 219 -1.45 -2.84 13.99
C ALA A 219 -1.65 -3.28 15.45
N ASN A 220 -0.56 -3.48 16.18
CA ASN A 220 -0.55 -4.00 17.55
C ASN A 220 -0.59 -2.91 18.65
N LEU A 221 -0.88 -1.66 18.30
CA LEU A 221 -1.09 -0.60 19.28
C LEU A 221 -2.37 -0.86 20.10
N PRO A 222 -2.43 -0.35 21.34
CA PRO A 222 -3.65 -0.42 22.16
C PRO A 222 -4.89 0.10 21.38
N PRO A 223 -6.07 -0.54 21.52
CA PRO A 223 -7.24 -0.22 20.70
C PRO A 223 -7.74 1.22 20.77
N HIS A 224 -7.45 1.93 21.85
CA HIS A 224 -7.84 3.32 22.04
C HIS A 224 -6.89 4.32 21.35
N LEU A 225 -5.77 3.86 20.81
CA LEU A 225 -4.73 4.70 20.22
C LEU A 225 -4.72 4.56 18.70
N ASN A 226 -4.87 5.68 17.99
CA ASN A 226 -4.80 5.75 16.54
C ASN A 226 -3.64 6.65 16.11
N ILE A 227 -2.78 6.15 15.22
CA ILE A 227 -1.83 6.98 14.49
C ILE A 227 -2.54 7.44 13.23
N ASN A 228 -2.76 8.75 13.07
CA ASN A 228 -3.47 9.27 11.91
C ASN A 228 -2.62 9.22 10.64
N ALA A 229 -1.35 9.63 10.76
CA ALA A 229 -0.37 9.57 9.68
C ALA A 229 1.04 9.38 10.26
N ILE A 230 1.89 8.67 9.52
CA ILE A 230 3.31 8.52 9.84
C ILE A 230 4.12 8.64 8.56
N GLU A 231 5.03 9.63 8.53
CA GLU A 231 5.99 9.83 7.46
C GLU A 231 7.34 9.25 7.86
N LEU A 232 7.96 8.49 6.94
CA LEU A 232 9.22 7.79 7.17
C LEU A 232 10.14 8.05 5.97
N MET A 233 11.37 8.43 6.25
CA MET A 233 12.43 8.56 5.24
C MET A 233 13.70 7.88 5.73
N PRO A 234 14.52 7.29 4.83
CA PRO A 234 15.87 6.91 5.21
C PRO A 234 16.66 8.16 5.59
N THR A 235 17.60 8.02 6.50
CA THR A 235 18.42 9.15 7.00
C THR A 235 19.23 9.83 5.90
N SER A 236 19.45 9.14 4.78
CA SER A 236 20.11 9.66 3.58
C SER A 236 19.18 10.47 2.67
N GLN A 237 17.85 10.45 2.90
CA GLN A 237 16.88 11.24 2.15
C GLN A 237 16.53 12.51 2.91
N SER A 238 16.36 13.61 2.17
CA SER A 238 15.92 14.91 2.66
C SER A 238 14.81 15.45 1.78
N PHE A 239 14.16 16.52 2.21
CA PHE A 239 13.15 17.21 1.42
C PHE A 239 13.78 17.82 0.16
N ALA A 240 13.05 17.78 -0.97
CA ALA A 240 13.48 18.43 -2.19
C ALA A 240 13.53 19.96 -2.01
N GLY A 241 14.60 20.58 -2.50
CA GLY A 241 14.69 22.04 -2.60
C GLY A 241 13.81 22.60 -3.72
N PHE A 242 13.49 23.90 -3.67
CA PHE A 242 12.81 24.58 -4.76
C PHE A 242 13.73 24.70 -5.99
N THR A 243 13.20 24.37 -7.16
CA THR A 243 13.90 24.54 -8.43
C THR A 243 13.47 25.86 -9.08
N VAL A 244 14.45 26.71 -9.44
CA VAL A 244 14.21 27.98 -10.15
C VAL A 244 14.79 27.88 -11.55
N THR A 245 13.92 28.00 -12.56
CA THR A 245 14.37 28.13 -13.96
C THR A 245 14.64 29.58 -14.27
N ARG A 246 15.86 29.87 -14.73
CA ARG A 246 16.27 31.23 -15.15
C ARG A 246 16.21 31.28 -16.68
N GLN A 247 15.63 32.34 -17.20
CA GLN A 247 15.73 32.61 -18.64
C GLN A 247 17.16 33.04 -18.97
N ALA A 248 17.67 32.55 -20.11
CA ALA A 248 18.99 32.93 -20.64
C ALA A 248 18.97 34.36 -21.16
#